data_2f321b3041d07870ea5230c96909acb4
#
_entry.id   2f321b3041d07870ea5230c96909acb4
#
_cell.length_a   1.000
_cell.length_b   1.000
_cell.length_c   1.000
_cell.angle_alpha   90.00
_cell.angle_beta   90.00
_cell.angle_gamma   90.00
#
_symmetry.space_group_name_H-M   'P 1'
#
loop_
_entity.id
_entity.type
_entity.pdbx_description
1 polymer ?
#
loop_
_entity_poly.entity_id
_entity_poly.type
_entity_poly.pdbx_seq_one_letter_code
_entity_poly.pdbx_strand_id
1 'polypeptide(L)'
;MQLRQRTPAPDTLFVFLLVVVLLLGLAAATSAGAGTLAPRGKRIFFGVSDTGDPADFGQFSDALNKHPALIESFRSWGADFPESIERWQTAQARPVLHITTADTADGHELISPRQIAQGYGDDYLVRLNRLFWAKHMPAYLRPLGEPNRCINPYAAYDCAGKLRDAAHKPRWYRLAFRRMFVILHGGGKRAAIDGRLTAAGVPPLRSDVAGLPRAPIAVIWGTLPAGSPTTPGNRPRHFYPGSDYVDWVGTDFYSDNQDWKALTGLYNRFPDKPFALPEWGVSGGDDSAYVRKLMAWVRHHTRCKILVYYQDFGSTSSYRLQNYPASLAELSRAIHHPVFPSYAPNPPKAPPPPQGGVAPEG
;
A
#
# COMPACT_ATOMS: atom_id res chain seq x y z
N MET A 1 -14.85 9.50 -78.32
CA MET A 1 -13.70 9.91 -77.53
C MET A 1 -13.94 9.40 -76.10
N GLN A 2 -13.42 8.19 -75.76
CA GLN A 2 -13.70 7.50 -74.50
C GLN A 2 -12.52 7.74 -73.52
N LEU A 3 -12.80 8.37 -72.41
CA LEU A 3 -11.85 8.54 -71.29
C LEU A 3 -11.79 7.25 -70.44
N ARG A 4 -10.66 6.58 -70.46
CA ARG A 4 -10.38 5.45 -69.54
C ARG A 4 -10.05 5.99 -68.16
N GLN A 5 -10.88 5.63 -67.18
CA GLN A 5 -10.58 5.78 -65.75
C GLN A 5 -9.58 4.71 -65.36
N ARG A 6 -8.43 5.12 -64.80
CA ARG A 6 -7.45 4.23 -64.14
C ARG A 6 -7.86 4.07 -62.68
N THR A 7 -8.13 2.86 -62.27
CA THR A 7 -8.23 2.47 -60.86
C THR A 7 -6.83 2.35 -60.23
N PRO A 8 -6.60 2.86 -59.04
CA PRO A 8 -5.32 2.66 -58.34
C PRO A 8 -5.23 1.24 -57.80
N ALA A 9 -3.98 0.70 -57.79
CA ALA A 9 -3.65 -0.66 -57.37
C ALA A 9 -3.86 -0.88 -55.85
N PRO A 10 -4.25 -2.12 -55.43
CA PRO A 10 -4.63 -2.42 -54.04
C PRO A 10 -3.46 -2.53 -53.06
N ASP A 11 -2.22 -2.43 -53.49
CA ASP A 11 -1.06 -2.75 -52.62
C ASP A 11 -0.63 -1.64 -51.68
N THR A 12 -1.03 -0.38 -51.92
CA THR A 12 -0.65 0.76 -51.05
C THR A 12 -1.52 0.86 -49.77
N LEU A 13 -2.73 0.31 -49.77
CA LEU A 13 -3.61 0.36 -48.63
C LEU A 13 -3.23 -0.66 -47.55
N PHE A 14 -2.65 -1.79 -47.98
CA PHE A 14 -2.24 -2.87 -47.04
C PHE A 14 -1.01 -2.52 -46.24
N VAL A 15 -0.05 -1.78 -46.82
CA VAL A 15 1.19 -1.35 -46.15
C VAL A 15 0.91 -0.30 -45.10
N PHE A 16 -0.05 0.63 -45.33
CA PHE A 16 -0.44 1.63 -44.34
C PHE A 16 -1.19 1.01 -43.13
N LEU A 17 -2.03 0.00 -43.34
CA LEU A 17 -2.72 -0.68 -42.27
C LEU A 17 -1.78 -1.50 -41.39
N LEU A 18 -0.76 -2.12 -41.97
CA LEU A 18 0.23 -2.92 -41.21
C LEU A 18 1.16 -2.05 -40.36
N VAL A 19 1.54 -0.85 -40.84
CA VAL A 19 2.37 0.10 -40.10
C VAL A 19 1.60 0.74 -38.94
N VAL A 20 0.30 1.05 -39.10
CA VAL A 20 -0.53 1.60 -38.01
C VAL A 20 -0.82 0.54 -36.94
N VAL A 21 -1.01 -0.72 -37.31
CA VAL A 21 -1.20 -1.81 -36.34
C VAL A 21 0.11 -2.11 -35.61
N LEU A 22 1.30 -2.02 -36.26
CA LEU A 22 2.59 -2.17 -35.59
C LEU A 22 2.89 -1.00 -34.62
N LEU A 23 2.50 0.23 -34.96
CA LEU A 23 2.70 1.41 -34.09
C LEU A 23 1.73 1.43 -32.91
N LEU A 24 0.51 0.90 -33.04
CA LEU A 24 -0.43 0.72 -31.93
C LEU A 24 -0.07 -0.45 -31.02
N GLY A 25 0.64 -1.46 -31.53
CA GLY A 25 1.14 -2.60 -30.73
C GLY A 25 2.37 -2.29 -29.88
N LEU A 26 3.14 -1.22 -30.17
CA LEU A 26 4.30 -0.82 -29.37
C LEU A 26 3.96 0.13 -28.21
N ALA A 27 2.76 0.68 -28.15
CA ALA A 27 2.33 1.55 -27.04
C ALA A 27 1.73 0.78 -25.85
N ALA A 28 1.57 -0.54 -25.95
CA ALA A 28 1.07 -1.40 -24.87
C ALA A 28 2.18 -2.17 -24.15
N ALA A 29 3.45 -1.86 -24.42
CA ALA A 29 4.56 -2.51 -23.75
C ALA A 29 5.06 -1.66 -22.58
N THR A 30 4.83 -2.22 -21.40
CA THR A 30 5.59 -1.97 -20.18
C THR A 30 5.18 -0.79 -19.31
N SER A 31 4.05 -0.90 -18.66
CA SER A 31 4.12 -0.76 -17.21
C SER A 31 4.46 -2.16 -16.63
N ALA A 32 5.69 -2.61 -16.80
CA ALA A 32 6.24 -3.62 -15.91
C ALA A 32 6.29 -2.94 -14.54
N GLY A 33 5.19 -3.01 -13.80
CA GLY A 33 5.02 -2.45 -12.50
C GLY A 33 6.19 -2.88 -11.62
N ALA A 34 6.72 -1.99 -10.83
CA ALA A 34 7.39 -2.39 -9.60
C ALA A 34 6.51 -3.49 -9.04
N GLY A 35 7.06 -4.73 -8.91
CA GLY A 35 6.20 -5.89 -8.64
C GLY A 35 5.39 -5.60 -7.40
N THR A 36 4.12 -5.92 -7.39
CA THR A 36 3.22 -5.71 -6.26
C THR A 36 3.67 -6.47 -5.01
N LEU A 37 4.79 -7.19 -5.07
CA LEU A 37 5.31 -8.08 -4.02
C LEU A 37 4.27 -9.13 -3.58
N ALA A 38 3.25 -9.36 -4.40
CA ALA A 38 2.17 -10.29 -4.10
C ALA A 38 2.70 -11.74 -3.97
N PRO A 39 2.22 -12.51 -3.01
CA PRO A 39 2.57 -13.91 -2.90
C PRO A 39 2.08 -14.68 -4.13
N ARG A 40 2.93 -15.59 -4.62
CA ARG A 40 2.63 -16.38 -5.83
C ARG A 40 1.50 -17.40 -5.59
N GLY A 41 0.71 -17.62 -6.63
CA GLY A 41 -0.37 -18.59 -6.62
C GLY A 41 -1.45 -18.29 -5.58
N LYS A 42 -1.87 -19.29 -4.83
CA LYS A 42 -2.92 -19.16 -3.79
C LYS A 42 -2.39 -18.69 -2.43
N ARG A 43 -1.08 -18.42 -2.29
CA ARG A 43 -0.49 -18.03 -1.01
C ARG A 43 -1.03 -16.70 -0.52
N ILE A 44 -1.11 -16.58 0.82
CA ILE A 44 -1.59 -15.40 1.55
C ILE A 44 -0.57 -15.14 2.65
N PHE A 45 -0.04 -13.92 2.73
CA PHE A 45 0.86 -13.56 3.83
C PHE A 45 0.03 -13.15 5.05
N PHE A 46 0.27 -13.86 6.14
CA PHE A 46 -0.25 -13.53 7.46
C PHE A 46 0.80 -12.78 8.25
N GLY A 47 0.40 -11.78 9.01
CA GLY A 47 1.25 -10.94 9.82
C GLY A 47 0.60 -10.52 11.12
N VAL A 48 1.37 -9.77 11.91
CA VAL A 48 0.94 -9.17 13.17
C VAL A 48 1.49 -7.75 13.30
N SER A 49 0.79 -6.87 14.01
CA SER A 49 1.31 -5.54 14.33
C SER A 49 2.47 -5.60 15.34
N ASP A 50 3.44 -4.72 15.15
CA ASP A 50 4.57 -4.48 16.03
C ASP A 50 4.12 -3.60 17.21
N THR A 51 4.12 -4.13 18.41
CA THR A 51 3.73 -3.43 19.63
C THR A 51 4.83 -2.52 20.20
N GLY A 52 6.03 -2.59 19.63
CA GLY A 52 7.23 -1.93 20.17
C GLY A 52 8.02 -2.77 21.18
N ASP A 53 7.41 -3.79 21.76
CA ASP A 53 8.11 -4.77 22.60
C ASP A 53 8.74 -5.87 21.73
N PRO A 54 10.07 -6.06 21.77
CA PRO A 54 10.77 -7.08 21.00
C PRO A 54 10.27 -8.51 21.26
N ALA A 55 9.75 -8.80 22.46
CA ALA A 55 9.27 -10.13 22.83
C ALA A 55 7.88 -10.46 22.24
N ASP A 56 7.05 -9.47 21.94
CA ASP A 56 5.65 -9.69 21.57
C ASP A 56 5.48 -10.45 20.26
N PHE A 57 6.35 -10.24 19.29
CA PHE A 57 6.31 -11.00 18.02
C PHE A 57 6.55 -12.50 18.26
N GLY A 58 7.54 -12.82 19.11
CA GLY A 58 7.84 -14.20 19.53
C GLY A 58 6.67 -14.82 20.27
N GLN A 59 6.15 -14.14 21.29
CA GLN A 59 4.99 -14.60 22.08
C GLN A 59 3.75 -14.84 21.21
N PHE A 60 3.49 -13.98 20.22
CA PHE A 60 2.40 -14.16 19.27
C PHE A 60 2.62 -15.38 18.36
N SER A 61 3.84 -15.53 17.87
CA SER A 61 4.26 -16.68 17.05
C SER A 61 4.10 -18.00 17.81
N ASP A 62 4.55 -18.04 19.07
CA ASP A 62 4.46 -19.21 19.93
C ASP A 62 3.01 -19.56 20.27
N ALA A 63 2.17 -18.56 20.61
CA ALA A 63 0.77 -18.76 20.90
C ALA A 63 -0.01 -19.36 19.72
N LEU A 64 0.39 -19.04 18.49
CA LEU A 64 -0.19 -19.61 17.27
C LEU A 64 0.51 -20.88 16.79
N ASN A 65 1.66 -21.23 17.36
CA ASN A 65 2.58 -22.24 16.81
C ASN A 65 2.85 -22.02 15.32
N LYS A 66 3.03 -20.75 14.92
CA LYS A 66 3.18 -20.36 13.53
C LYS A 66 3.89 -19.01 13.43
N HIS A 67 5.00 -18.97 12.69
CA HIS A 67 5.72 -17.72 12.42
C HIS A 67 4.92 -16.84 11.45
N PRO A 68 4.62 -15.55 11.79
CA PRO A 68 4.00 -14.60 10.88
C PRO A 68 4.97 -14.15 9.79
N ALA A 69 4.51 -14.12 8.54
CA ALA A 69 5.33 -13.70 7.40
C ALA A 69 5.54 -12.18 7.31
N LEU A 70 4.68 -11.41 7.98
CA LEU A 70 4.68 -9.93 7.98
C LEU A 70 4.70 -9.41 9.41
N ILE A 71 5.26 -8.21 9.56
CA ILE A 71 5.19 -7.40 10.78
C ILE A 71 4.83 -5.96 10.41
N GLU A 72 3.77 -5.40 11.01
CA GLU A 72 3.32 -4.03 10.74
C GLU A 72 3.76 -3.08 11.84
N SER A 73 4.35 -1.96 11.43
CA SER A 73 4.74 -0.88 12.36
C SER A 73 4.07 0.43 11.95
N PHE A 74 3.68 1.21 12.95
CA PHE A 74 3.04 2.52 12.80
C PHE A 74 4.05 3.61 13.12
N ARG A 75 4.22 4.57 12.21
CA ARG A 75 5.20 5.66 12.37
C ARG A 75 4.63 7.00 11.96
N SER A 76 4.99 8.03 12.71
CA SER A 76 4.69 9.42 12.37
C SER A 76 5.47 9.88 11.15
N TRP A 77 4.94 10.86 10.46
CA TRP A 77 5.63 11.52 9.35
C TRP A 77 6.95 12.11 9.80
N GLY A 78 8.01 11.83 9.05
CA GLY A 78 9.35 12.36 9.33
C GLY A 78 10.15 11.57 10.36
N ALA A 79 9.53 10.67 11.11
CA ALA A 79 10.21 9.89 12.15
C ALA A 79 11.28 8.94 11.55
N ASP A 80 12.39 8.80 12.25
CA ASP A 80 13.34 7.72 12.09
C ASP A 80 12.90 6.52 12.96
N PHE A 81 13.23 5.30 12.53
CA PHE A 81 12.76 4.08 13.19
C PHE A 81 13.76 2.93 13.15
N PRO A 82 15.04 3.16 13.60
CA PRO A 82 16.08 2.14 13.57
C PRO A 82 15.69 0.88 14.35
N GLU A 83 15.01 1.04 15.49
CA GLU A 83 14.56 -0.08 16.34
C GLU A 83 13.52 -0.95 15.62
N SER A 84 12.64 -0.35 14.79
CA SER A 84 11.69 -1.13 13.99
C SER A 84 12.42 -1.95 12.93
N ILE A 85 13.44 -1.38 12.29
CA ILE A 85 14.24 -2.10 11.29
C ILE A 85 14.93 -3.30 11.93
N GLU A 86 15.48 -3.13 13.12
CA GLU A 86 16.10 -4.20 13.89
C GLU A 86 15.08 -5.31 14.24
N ARG A 87 13.89 -4.92 14.73
CA ARG A 87 12.82 -5.89 15.02
C ARG A 87 12.37 -6.65 13.77
N TRP A 88 12.22 -5.98 12.62
CA TRP A 88 11.85 -6.65 11.37
C TRP A 88 12.90 -7.66 10.92
N GLN A 89 14.19 -7.32 11.07
CA GLN A 89 15.30 -8.21 10.73
C GLN A 89 15.40 -9.41 11.69
N THR A 90 15.28 -9.17 12.99
CA THR A 90 15.27 -10.21 14.02
C THR A 90 14.09 -11.15 13.85
N ALA A 91 12.90 -10.60 13.59
CA ALA A 91 11.69 -11.37 13.31
C ALA A 91 11.74 -12.10 11.96
N GLN A 92 12.68 -11.78 11.07
CA GLN A 92 12.70 -12.31 9.70
C GLN A 92 11.35 -12.15 8.98
N ALA A 93 10.59 -11.12 9.33
CA ALA A 93 9.28 -10.82 8.79
C ALA A 93 9.36 -9.61 7.84
N ARG A 94 8.62 -9.66 6.74
CA ARG A 94 8.56 -8.53 5.81
C ARG A 94 7.77 -7.38 6.43
N PRO A 95 8.31 -6.14 6.44
CA PRO A 95 7.61 -5.02 7.02
C PRO A 95 6.36 -4.59 6.21
N VAL A 96 5.33 -4.25 6.96
CA VAL A 96 4.22 -3.37 6.55
C VAL A 96 4.41 -2.08 7.34
N LEU A 97 4.62 -0.96 6.67
CA LEU A 97 4.85 0.32 7.33
C LEU A 97 3.65 1.25 7.12
N HIS A 98 2.88 1.45 8.18
CA HIS A 98 1.85 2.48 8.22
C HIS A 98 2.48 3.83 8.56
N ILE A 99 2.24 4.85 7.72
CA ILE A 99 2.73 6.20 7.92
C ILE A 99 1.54 7.11 8.17
N THR A 100 1.50 7.71 9.36
CA THR A 100 0.49 8.71 9.74
C THR A 100 1.09 10.11 9.76
N THR A 101 0.26 11.16 9.64
CA THR A 101 0.68 12.54 9.88
C THR A 101 0.51 12.98 11.33
N ALA A 102 -0.05 12.11 12.18
CA ALA A 102 -0.15 12.37 13.62
C ALA A 102 1.22 12.30 14.29
N ASP A 103 1.52 13.25 15.17
CA ASP A 103 2.59 13.08 16.14
C ASP A 103 2.20 11.99 17.15
N THR A 104 3.16 11.13 17.53
CA THR A 104 2.90 10.06 18.48
C THR A 104 2.78 10.55 19.92
N ALA A 105 3.26 11.75 20.23
CA ALA A 105 3.24 12.30 21.58
C ALA A 105 1.87 12.89 21.98
N ASP A 106 1.23 13.61 21.06
CA ASP A 106 0.01 14.36 21.36
C ASP A 106 -1.06 14.27 20.26
N GLY A 107 -0.77 13.58 19.15
CA GLY A 107 -1.70 13.35 18.04
C GLY A 107 -1.89 14.57 17.10
N HIS A 108 -1.16 15.68 17.30
CA HIS A 108 -1.28 16.82 16.39
C HIS A 108 -0.79 16.47 14.97
N GLU A 109 -1.27 17.20 13.98
CA GLU A 109 -0.87 16.97 12.59
C GLU A 109 0.46 17.62 12.26
N LEU A 110 1.47 16.80 11.88
CA LEU A 110 2.79 17.25 11.48
C LEU A 110 2.83 17.86 10.08
N ILE A 111 2.00 17.37 9.18
CA ILE A 111 1.93 17.78 7.78
C ILE A 111 0.58 17.45 7.18
N SER A 112 -0.07 18.41 6.54
CA SER A 112 -1.37 18.19 5.91
C SER A 112 -1.26 17.52 4.52
N PRO A 113 -2.33 16.86 4.03
CA PRO A 113 -2.37 16.32 2.68
C PRO A 113 -2.04 17.35 1.59
N ARG A 114 -2.46 18.60 1.75
CA ARG A 114 -2.12 19.67 0.82
C ARG A 114 -0.61 19.96 0.79
N GLN A 115 0.03 20.03 1.94
CA GLN A 115 1.48 20.25 2.04
C GLN A 115 2.26 19.11 1.40
N ILE A 116 1.86 17.85 1.67
CA ILE A 116 2.47 16.67 1.01
C ILE A 116 2.32 16.79 -0.51
N ALA A 117 1.12 17.07 -1.02
CA ALA A 117 0.88 17.24 -2.46
C ALA A 117 1.74 18.34 -3.07
N GLN A 118 2.06 19.38 -2.31
CA GLN A 118 2.92 20.51 -2.70
C GLN A 118 4.42 20.23 -2.53
N GLY A 119 4.82 19.07 -2.00
CA GLY A 119 6.21 18.62 -1.90
C GLY A 119 6.93 18.97 -0.59
N TYR A 120 6.24 19.48 0.41
CA TYR A 120 6.90 19.85 1.69
C TYR A 120 7.44 18.64 2.47
N GLY A 121 6.98 17.43 2.16
CA GLY A 121 7.44 16.18 2.80
C GLY A 121 8.38 15.33 1.95
N ASP A 122 8.94 15.86 0.85
CA ASP A 122 9.72 15.08 -0.10
C ASP A 122 10.97 14.46 0.50
N ASP A 123 11.69 15.18 1.36
CA ASP A 123 12.94 14.70 1.97
C ASP A 123 12.70 13.41 2.78
N TYR A 124 11.57 13.33 3.48
CA TYR A 124 11.18 12.12 4.19
C TYR A 124 10.90 10.95 3.24
N LEU A 125 10.14 11.20 2.18
CA LEU A 125 9.83 10.18 1.18
C LEU A 125 11.08 9.68 0.44
N VAL A 126 12.02 10.60 0.14
CA VAL A 126 13.31 10.29 -0.44
C VAL A 126 14.15 9.43 0.50
N ARG A 127 14.17 9.76 1.82
CA ARG A 127 14.85 8.94 2.81
C ARG A 127 14.26 7.53 2.87
N LEU A 128 12.94 7.38 2.87
CA LEU A 128 12.27 6.07 2.85
C LEU A 128 12.65 5.26 1.60
N ASN A 129 12.55 5.85 0.41
CA ASN A 129 12.93 5.19 -0.84
C ASN A 129 14.36 4.65 -0.75
N ARG A 130 15.32 5.51 -0.34
CA ARG A 130 16.74 5.14 -0.23
C ARG A 130 17.00 4.10 0.85
N LEU A 131 16.30 4.17 1.99
CA LEU A 131 16.42 3.23 3.09
C LEU A 131 16.08 1.80 2.65
N PHE A 132 14.89 1.60 2.07
CA PHE A 132 14.44 0.29 1.62
C PHE A 132 15.28 -0.25 0.46
N TRP A 133 15.72 0.63 -0.44
CA TRP A 133 16.63 0.25 -1.51
C TRP A 133 18.01 -0.18 -0.97
N ALA A 134 18.64 0.62 -0.12
CA ALA A 134 19.97 0.35 0.42
C ALA A 134 20.02 -0.94 1.27
N LYS A 135 18.96 -1.21 2.02
CA LYS A 135 18.83 -2.44 2.82
C LYS A 135 18.37 -3.65 2.00
N HIS A 136 18.07 -3.48 0.70
CA HIS A 136 17.46 -4.53 -0.12
C HIS A 136 16.24 -5.18 0.56
N MET A 137 15.45 -4.37 1.26
CA MET A 137 14.34 -4.79 2.10
C MET A 137 13.01 -4.61 1.39
N PRO A 138 12.37 -5.69 0.92
CA PRO A 138 11.01 -5.60 0.37
C PRO A 138 10.04 -5.20 1.46
N ALA A 139 9.17 -4.22 1.15
CA ALA A 139 8.22 -3.69 2.12
C ALA A 139 6.88 -3.35 1.47
N TYR A 140 5.83 -3.44 2.27
CA TYR A 140 4.53 -2.83 1.98
C TYR A 140 4.45 -1.51 2.74
N LEU A 141 4.16 -0.41 2.04
CA LEU A 141 3.95 0.88 2.67
C LEU A 141 2.48 1.26 2.58
N ARG A 142 1.90 1.64 3.70
CA ARG A 142 0.51 2.08 3.84
C ARG A 142 0.47 3.53 4.31
N PRO A 143 0.79 4.50 3.43
CA PRO A 143 0.77 5.90 3.82
C PRO A 143 -0.66 6.42 3.94
N LEU A 144 -0.95 7.13 5.03
CA LEU A 144 -2.24 7.78 5.30
C LEU A 144 -3.42 6.79 5.15
N GLY A 145 -3.34 5.63 5.80
CA GLY A 145 -4.43 4.65 5.83
C GLY A 145 -5.71 5.26 6.41
N GLU A 146 -6.87 4.74 6.00
CA GLU A 146 -8.18 5.20 6.47
C GLU A 146 -8.42 6.73 6.34
N PRO A 147 -8.23 7.34 5.15
CA PRO A 147 -8.40 8.79 4.97
C PRO A 147 -9.85 9.26 5.20
N ASN A 148 -10.76 8.32 5.31
CA ASN A 148 -12.19 8.52 5.56
C ASN A 148 -12.61 8.15 6.98
N ARG A 149 -11.66 8.09 7.94
CA ARG A 149 -11.90 7.92 9.37
C ARG A 149 -11.61 9.23 10.10
N CYS A 150 -12.63 9.80 10.73
CA CYS A 150 -12.59 11.15 11.29
C CYS A 150 -11.55 11.40 12.39
N ILE A 151 -11.08 10.35 13.08
CA ILE A 151 -10.06 10.51 14.12
C ILE A 151 -8.65 10.71 13.56
N ASN A 152 -8.43 10.39 12.27
CA ASN A 152 -7.14 10.61 11.65
C ASN A 152 -6.94 12.10 11.34
N PRO A 153 -5.78 12.72 11.66
CA PRO A 153 -5.58 14.16 11.45
C PRO A 153 -5.68 14.53 9.97
N TYR A 154 -5.24 13.68 9.06
CA TYR A 154 -5.33 13.85 7.60
C TYR A 154 -6.71 13.58 7.00
N ALA A 155 -7.71 13.18 7.82
CA ALA A 155 -9.05 12.92 7.33
C ALA A 155 -9.73 14.19 6.81
N ALA A 156 -10.52 14.06 5.74
CA ALA A 156 -11.22 15.19 5.14
C ALA A 156 -12.41 15.68 5.97
N TYR A 157 -13.01 14.78 6.76
CA TYR A 157 -14.22 15.08 7.55
C TYR A 157 -13.94 14.87 9.04
N ASP A 158 -14.51 15.73 9.88
CA ASP A 158 -14.58 15.53 11.31
C ASP A 158 -15.62 14.46 11.68
N CYS A 159 -15.69 14.10 12.98
CA CYS A 159 -16.60 13.07 13.45
C CYS A 159 -18.08 13.49 13.42
N ALA A 160 -18.37 14.77 13.25
CA ALA A 160 -19.72 15.29 13.00
C ALA A 160 -20.10 15.24 11.50
N GLY A 161 -19.19 14.81 10.62
CA GLY A 161 -19.42 14.72 9.17
C GLY A 161 -19.25 16.03 8.42
N LYS A 162 -18.69 17.06 9.06
CA LYS A 162 -18.35 18.33 8.43
C LYS A 162 -16.97 18.27 7.80
N LEU A 163 -16.83 18.85 6.61
CA LEU A 163 -15.52 19.02 5.97
C LEU A 163 -14.63 19.88 6.86
N ARG A 164 -13.40 19.40 7.18
CA ARG A 164 -12.48 20.07 8.12
C ARG A 164 -12.08 21.45 7.60
N ASP A 165 -11.30 21.48 6.53
CA ASP A 165 -10.78 22.73 5.97
C ASP A 165 -10.33 22.57 4.50
N ALA A 166 -9.70 23.63 3.97
CA ALA A 166 -9.25 23.66 2.59
C ALA A 166 -8.04 22.75 2.32
N ALA A 167 -7.21 22.41 3.33
CA ALA A 167 -6.01 21.58 3.19
C ALA A 167 -6.32 20.07 3.22
N HIS A 168 -7.46 19.68 3.81
CA HIS A 168 -7.89 18.29 3.99
C HIS A 168 -8.93 17.80 2.97
N LYS A 169 -9.29 18.61 1.97
CA LYS A 169 -10.23 18.18 0.93
C LYS A 169 -9.78 16.86 0.29
N PRO A 170 -10.69 15.93 -0.06
CA PRO A 170 -10.33 14.63 -0.65
C PRO A 170 -9.41 14.72 -1.88
N ARG A 171 -9.50 15.83 -2.65
CA ARG A 171 -8.58 16.09 -3.77
C ARG A 171 -7.12 16.15 -3.34
N TRP A 172 -6.83 16.77 -2.17
CA TRP A 172 -5.47 16.91 -1.70
C TRP A 172 -4.90 15.57 -1.21
N TYR A 173 -5.73 14.78 -0.55
CA TYR A 173 -5.35 13.40 -0.23
C TYR A 173 -4.94 12.61 -1.49
N ARG A 174 -5.77 12.64 -2.54
CA ARG A 174 -5.44 11.94 -3.80
C ARG A 174 -4.12 12.41 -4.40
N LEU A 175 -3.88 13.72 -4.43
CA LEU A 175 -2.64 14.29 -4.96
C LEU A 175 -1.43 13.96 -4.08
N ALA A 176 -1.59 14.03 -2.75
CA ALA A 176 -0.58 13.59 -1.80
C ALA A 176 -0.20 12.12 -2.01
N PHE A 177 -1.21 11.25 -2.13
CA PHE A 177 -0.99 9.81 -2.34
C PHE A 177 -0.25 9.54 -3.66
N ARG A 178 -0.62 10.21 -4.75
CA ARG A 178 0.10 10.10 -6.04
C ARG A 178 1.56 10.52 -5.91
N ARG A 179 1.82 11.62 -5.21
CA ARG A 179 3.18 12.09 -4.95
C ARG A 179 3.98 11.06 -4.16
N MET A 180 3.43 10.58 -3.05
CA MET A 180 4.06 9.54 -2.23
C MET A 180 4.37 8.29 -3.06
N PHE A 181 3.41 7.81 -3.86
CA PHE A 181 3.59 6.67 -4.75
C PHE A 181 4.79 6.84 -5.68
N VAL A 182 4.87 7.97 -6.39
CA VAL A 182 5.96 8.24 -7.36
C VAL A 182 7.33 8.28 -6.69
N ILE A 183 7.44 8.96 -5.54
CA ILE A 183 8.73 9.14 -4.85
C ILE A 183 9.16 7.83 -4.18
N LEU A 184 8.24 7.13 -3.50
CA LEU A 184 8.53 5.87 -2.81
C LEU A 184 9.02 4.78 -3.78
N HIS A 185 8.42 4.65 -4.96
CA HIS A 185 8.89 3.70 -5.97
C HIS A 185 10.22 4.14 -6.59
N GLY A 186 10.42 5.42 -6.80
CA GLY A 186 11.62 5.95 -7.43
C GLY A 186 11.85 5.38 -8.85
N GLY A 187 13.07 4.98 -9.15
CA GLY A 187 13.44 4.32 -10.40
C GLY A 187 13.65 5.31 -11.55
N GLY A 188 14.64 6.21 -11.45
CA GLY A 188 15.03 7.10 -12.53
C GLY A 188 15.86 8.31 -12.13
N LYS A 189 16.39 8.99 -13.12
CA LYS A 189 17.02 10.30 -12.95
C LYS A 189 15.97 11.35 -12.57
N ARG A 190 16.40 12.47 -12.04
CA ARG A 190 15.57 13.59 -11.60
C ARG A 190 14.48 13.96 -12.63
N ALA A 191 14.84 14.18 -13.87
CA ALA A 191 13.88 14.57 -14.91
C ALA A 191 12.75 13.54 -15.12
N ALA A 192 13.06 12.24 -15.01
CA ALA A 192 12.05 11.18 -15.12
C ALA A 192 11.10 11.16 -13.90
N ILE A 193 11.61 11.42 -12.70
CA ILE A 193 10.79 11.56 -11.50
C ILE A 193 9.88 12.78 -11.62
N ASP A 194 10.43 13.93 -12.00
CA ASP A 194 9.68 15.18 -12.18
C ASP A 194 8.60 15.05 -13.27
N GLY A 195 8.90 14.37 -14.37
CA GLY A 195 7.90 14.06 -15.41
C GLY A 195 6.74 13.23 -14.90
N ARG A 196 7.00 12.20 -14.06
CA ARG A 196 5.94 11.39 -13.43
C ARG A 196 5.14 12.18 -12.40
N LEU A 197 5.78 13.05 -11.61
CA LEU A 197 5.09 13.94 -10.67
C LEU A 197 4.18 14.92 -11.41
N THR A 198 4.65 15.51 -12.50
CA THR A 198 3.84 16.40 -13.33
C THR A 198 2.64 15.65 -13.95
N ALA A 199 2.85 14.44 -14.47
CA ALA A 199 1.77 13.59 -14.97
C ALA A 199 0.77 13.19 -13.85
N ALA A 200 1.22 13.08 -12.62
CA ALA A 200 0.38 12.85 -11.45
C ALA A 200 -0.43 14.09 -11.01
N GLY A 201 -0.20 15.25 -11.62
CA GLY A 201 -0.85 16.52 -11.30
C GLY A 201 -0.29 17.24 -10.07
N VAL A 202 0.99 16.98 -9.74
CA VAL A 202 1.70 17.60 -8.61
C VAL A 202 3.00 18.26 -9.08
N PRO A 203 3.55 19.24 -8.33
CA PRO A 203 4.80 19.91 -8.68
C PRO A 203 5.98 18.93 -8.79
N PRO A 204 7.06 19.29 -9.48
CA PRO A 204 8.34 18.57 -9.47
C PRO A 204 8.86 18.32 -8.06
N LEU A 205 9.81 17.39 -7.93
CA LEU A 205 10.44 17.04 -6.65
C LEU A 205 11.13 18.25 -6.04
N ARG A 206 10.90 18.51 -4.74
CA ARG A 206 11.54 19.64 -4.04
C ARG A 206 12.92 19.30 -3.47
N SER A 207 13.14 18.03 -3.11
CA SER A 207 14.45 17.57 -2.64
C SER A 207 15.51 17.71 -3.72
N ASP A 208 16.69 18.15 -3.34
CA ASP A 208 17.85 18.25 -4.25
C ASP A 208 18.54 16.89 -4.35
N VAL A 209 18.10 16.09 -5.33
CA VAL A 209 18.66 14.76 -5.62
C VAL A 209 18.74 14.54 -7.13
N ALA A 210 19.81 13.91 -7.60
CA ALA A 210 20.02 13.61 -9.02
C ALA A 210 19.04 12.55 -9.56
N GLY A 211 18.44 11.76 -8.66
CA GLY A 211 17.46 10.73 -8.98
C GLY A 211 17.16 9.84 -7.77
N LEU A 212 16.28 8.86 -7.98
CA LEU A 212 15.87 7.89 -6.98
C LEU A 212 16.05 6.47 -7.50
N PRO A 213 16.61 5.56 -6.72
CA PRO A 213 16.67 4.15 -7.08
C PRO A 213 15.25 3.55 -7.11
N ARG A 214 15.09 2.43 -7.81
CA ARG A 214 13.86 1.66 -7.72
C ARG A 214 13.87 0.86 -6.41
N ALA A 215 13.15 1.34 -5.43
CA ALA A 215 13.02 0.64 -4.15
C ALA A 215 12.10 -0.59 -4.26
N PRO A 216 12.36 -1.67 -3.52
CA PRO A 216 11.51 -2.86 -3.49
C PRO A 216 10.27 -2.64 -2.60
N ILE A 217 9.47 -1.66 -2.95
CA ILE A 217 8.29 -1.20 -2.19
C ILE A 217 7.03 -1.50 -2.99
N ALA A 218 5.97 -1.92 -2.30
CA ALA A 218 4.60 -1.91 -2.82
C ALA A 218 3.72 -1.04 -1.93
N VAL A 219 2.88 -0.19 -2.53
CA VAL A 219 2.09 0.81 -1.80
C VAL A 219 0.64 0.36 -1.70
N ILE A 220 0.12 0.30 -0.46
CA ILE A 220 -1.26 -0.06 -0.14
C ILE A 220 -2.08 1.22 0.02
N TRP A 221 -3.11 1.39 -0.81
CA TRP A 221 -4.16 2.36 -0.54
C TRP A 221 -5.20 1.70 0.36
N GLY A 222 -5.20 2.08 1.64
CA GLY A 222 -6.13 1.59 2.66
C GLY A 222 -7.25 2.58 2.93
N THR A 223 -8.51 2.12 3.03
CA THR A 223 -9.68 2.96 3.29
C THR A 223 -10.72 2.18 4.06
N LEU A 224 -11.53 2.83 4.90
CA LEU A 224 -12.73 2.17 5.43
C LEU A 224 -13.76 1.94 4.32
N PRO A 225 -14.49 0.81 4.32
CA PRO A 225 -15.42 0.47 3.22
C PRO A 225 -16.58 1.45 3.05
N ALA A 226 -17.02 2.07 4.15
CA ALA A 226 -18.15 3.00 4.17
C ALA A 226 -17.77 4.44 4.57
N GLY A 227 -16.65 4.61 5.28
CA GLY A 227 -16.25 5.85 5.93
C GLY A 227 -16.82 5.99 7.35
N SER A 228 -16.08 6.70 8.21
CA SER A 228 -16.48 7.04 9.59
C SER A 228 -16.24 8.55 9.80
N PRO A 229 -17.29 9.36 9.82
CA PRO A 229 -18.71 9.02 9.66
C PRO A 229 -19.08 8.66 8.20
N THR A 230 -20.19 7.93 8.06
CA THR A 230 -20.75 7.56 6.76
C THR A 230 -21.51 8.75 6.14
N THR A 231 -20.81 9.60 5.40
CA THR A 231 -21.41 10.72 4.65
C THR A 231 -21.16 10.57 3.15
N PRO A 232 -21.96 11.17 2.27
CA PRO A 232 -21.78 11.03 0.82
C PRO A 232 -20.37 11.39 0.33
N GLY A 233 -19.76 12.44 0.88
CA GLY A 233 -18.42 12.91 0.50
C GLY A 233 -17.28 12.09 1.12
N ASN A 234 -17.56 11.28 2.16
CA ASN A 234 -16.56 10.48 2.89
C ASN A 234 -16.45 9.02 2.41
N ARG A 235 -17.04 8.71 1.26
CA ARG A 235 -16.98 7.37 0.68
C ARG A 235 -15.62 7.11 0.01
N PRO A 236 -15.14 5.85 -0.03
CA PRO A 236 -13.84 5.46 -0.60
C PRO A 236 -13.52 6.09 -1.97
N ARG A 237 -14.50 6.14 -2.88
CA ARG A 237 -14.31 6.68 -4.24
C ARG A 237 -13.75 8.11 -4.29
N HIS A 238 -14.01 8.91 -3.24
CA HIS A 238 -13.55 10.31 -3.18
C HIS A 238 -12.05 10.42 -2.85
N PHE A 239 -11.48 9.36 -2.27
CA PHE A 239 -10.08 9.29 -1.86
C PHE A 239 -9.22 8.43 -2.79
N TYR A 240 -9.82 7.73 -3.75
CA TYR A 240 -9.07 6.85 -4.66
C TYR A 240 -8.14 7.67 -5.58
N PRO A 241 -6.80 7.46 -5.53
CA PRO A 241 -5.85 8.28 -6.27
C PRO A 241 -5.77 7.95 -7.77
N GLY A 242 -6.39 6.85 -8.20
CA GLY A 242 -6.32 6.32 -9.55
C GLY A 242 -5.49 5.05 -9.62
N SER A 243 -5.81 4.17 -10.59
CA SER A 243 -5.22 2.83 -10.68
C SER A 243 -3.71 2.84 -10.86
N ASP A 244 -3.17 3.84 -11.57
CA ASP A 244 -1.73 3.95 -11.85
C ASP A 244 -0.90 4.30 -10.61
N TYR A 245 -1.55 4.71 -9.52
CA TYR A 245 -0.91 5.15 -8.28
C TYR A 245 -1.23 4.24 -7.09
N VAL A 246 -1.65 2.99 -7.33
CA VAL A 246 -2.00 2.02 -6.30
C VAL A 246 -1.49 0.65 -6.70
N ASP A 247 -0.66 0.01 -5.86
CA ASP A 247 -0.28 -1.38 -6.05
C ASP A 247 -1.31 -2.32 -5.42
N TRP A 248 -1.82 -1.96 -4.23
CA TRP A 248 -2.77 -2.73 -3.46
C TRP A 248 -3.94 -1.88 -2.99
N VAL A 249 -5.11 -2.46 -2.97
CA VAL A 249 -6.26 -1.91 -2.24
C VAL A 249 -6.41 -2.65 -0.92
N GLY A 250 -6.66 -1.91 0.16
CA GLY A 250 -6.83 -2.50 1.49
C GLY A 250 -7.94 -1.84 2.28
N THR A 251 -8.34 -2.52 3.35
CA THR A 251 -9.27 -1.99 4.36
C THR A 251 -9.02 -2.66 5.70
N ASP A 252 -9.37 -1.98 6.77
CA ASP A 252 -9.36 -2.51 8.11
C ASP A 252 -10.71 -3.12 8.44
N PHE A 253 -10.70 -4.22 9.22
CA PHE A 253 -11.91 -4.98 9.48
C PHE A 253 -11.86 -5.66 10.84
N TYR A 254 -12.70 -5.22 11.78
CA TYR A 254 -12.70 -5.67 13.17
C TYR A 254 -14.00 -6.36 13.56
N SER A 255 -13.95 -7.18 14.61
CA SER A 255 -15.09 -7.97 15.07
C SER A 255 -16.24 -7.11 15.63
N ASP A 256 -15.96 -5.92 16.13
CA ASP A 256 -16.96 -4.97 16.66
C ASP A 256 -17.67 -4.16 15.55
N ASN A 257 -17.22 -4.27 14.28
CA ASN A 257 -17.83 -3.57 13.14
C ASN A 257 -17.83 -4.46 11.87
N GLN A 258 -18.67 -5.50 11.89
CA GLN A 258 -18.70 -6.57 10.89
C GLN A 258 -19.61 -6.25 9.69
N ASP A 259 -19.36 -5.18 8.94
CA ASP A 259 -20.08 -4.94 7.68
C ASP A 259 -19.49 -5.76 6.52
N TRP A 260 -19.84 -7.05 6.46
CA TRP A 260 -19.43 -7.98 5.42
C TRP A 260 -19.84 -7.56 4.01
N LYS A 261 -20.99 -6.85 3.88
CA LYS A 261 -21.47 -6.34 2.59
C LYS A 261 -20.58 -5.22 2.09
N ALA A 262 -20.22 -4.29 2.96
CA ALA A 262 -19.31 -3.20 2.62
C ALA A 262 -17.90 -3.71 2.31
N LEU A 263 -17.36 -4.66 3.08
CA LEU A 263 -16.08 -5.32 2.81
C LEU A 263 -16.05 -5.95 1.42
N THR A 264 -17.03 -6.80 1.12
CA THR A 264 -17.14 -7.48 -0.19
C THR A 264 -17.38 -6.47 -1.32
N GLY A 265 -18.15 -5.42 -1.07
CA GLY A 265 -18.39 -4.33 -2.01
C GLY A 265 -17.12 -3.56 -2.37
N LEU A 266 -16.24 -3.28 -1.39
CA LEU A 266 -14.94 -2.66 -1.62
C LEU A 266 -14.01 -3.59 -2.42
N TYR A 267 -13.92 -4.87 -2.02
CA TYR A 267 -13.16 -5.87 -2.74
C TYR A 267 -13.55 -5.97 -4.23
N ASN A 268 -14.83 -6.02 -4.52
CA ASN A 268 -15.34 -6.18 -5.89
C ASN A 268 -15.14 -4.93 -6.76
N ARG A 269 -15.01 -3.75 -6.13
CA ARG A 269 -14.85 -2.47 -6.85
C ARG A 269 -13.53 -2.34 -7.58
N PHE A 270 -12.49 -3.06 -7.15
CA PHE A 270 -11.14 -2.97 -7.70
C PHE A 270 -10.66 -4.36 -8.18
N PRO A 271 -11.25 -4.92 -9.26
CA PRO A 271 -11.00 -6.30 -9.68
C PRO A 271 -9.56 -6.54 -10.12
N ASP A 272 -8.86 -5.51 -10.59
CA ASP A 272 -7.49 -5.61 -11.13
C ASP A 272 -6.40 -5.42 -10.07
N LYS A 273 -6.77 -5.21 -8.80
CA LYS A 273 -5.80 -5.00 -7.71
C LYS A 273 -5.79 -6.17 -6.74
N PRO A 274 -4.61 -6.59 -6.26
CA PRO A 274 -4.54 -7.43 -5.08
C PRO A 274 -5.12 -6.69 -3.88
N PHE A 275 -5.69 -7.44 -2.93
CA PHE A 275 -6.41 -6.90 -1.79
C PHE A 275 -5.71 -7.26 -0.48
N ALA A 276 -5.72 -6.33 0.47
CA ALA A 276 -5.13 -6.48 1.79
C ALA A 276 -6.14 -6.19 2.89
N LEU A 277 -6.03 -6.93 4.00
CA LEU A 277 -6.54 -6.52 5.30
C LEU A 277 -5.30 -6.17 6.16
N PRO A 278 -4.75 -4.96 5.98
CA PRO A 278 -3.54 -4.56 6.69
C PRO A 278 -3.78 -4.42 8.20
N GLU A 279 -5.02 -4.18 8.61
CA GLU A 279 -5.44 -4.28 10.00
C GLU A 279 -6.72 -5.10 10.11
N TRP A 280 -6.72 -6.10 10.97
CA TRP A 280 -7.92 -6.80 11.41
C TRP A 280 -7.72 -7.35 12.81
N GLY A 281 -8.78 -7.51 13.56
CA GLY A 281 -8.64 -7.99 14.94
C GLY A 281 -9.96 -8.34 15.59
N VAL A 282 -9.83 -9.04 16.72
CA VAL A 282 -10.93 -9.29 17.66
C VAL A 282 -10.90 -8.17 18.68
N SER A 283 -12.05 -7.57 18.99
CA SER A 283 -12.21 -6.47 19.93
C SER A 283 -13.53 -6.61 20.69
N GLY A 284 -13.54 -6.21 21.96
CA GLY A 284 -14.76 -6.15 22.78
C GLY A 284 -15.27 -7.49 23.33
N GLY A 285 -14.77 -8.63 22.84
CA GLY A 285 -15.16 -9.97 23.30
C GLY A 285 -14.54 -11.07 22.45
N ASP A 286 -14.48 -12.30 22.99
CA ASP A 286 -13.93 -13.47 22.29
C ASP A 286 -14.89 -13.95 21.18
N ASP A 287 -14.61 -13.64 19.92
CA ASP A 287 -15.46 -13.95 18.77
C ASP A 287 -14.78 -14.91 17.77
N SER A 288 -14.71 -16.18 18.14
CA SER A 288 -14.19 -17.23 17.26
C SER A 288 -15.01 -17.43 15.98
N ALA A 289 -16.30 -17.07 15.99
CA ALA A 289 -17.17 -17.14 14.82
C ALA A 289 -16.78 -16.09 13.77
N TYR A 290 -16.43 -14.88 14.21
CA TYR A 290 -15.86 -13.85 13.36
C TYR A 290 -14.57 -14.33 12.72
N VAL A 291 -13.62 -14.86 13.50
CA VAL A 291 -12.34 -15.36 12.98
C VAL A 291 -12.57 -16.43 11.92
N ARG A 292 -13.44 -17.42 12.20
CA ARG A 292 -13.79 -18.48 11.26
C ARG A 292 -14.35 -17.93 9.95
N LYS A 293 -15.29 -16.99 10.05
CA LYS A 293 -15.95 -16.38 8.91
C LYS A 293 -14.96 -15.54 8.09
N LEU A 294 -14.07 -14.78 8.74
CA LEU A 294 -13.04 -13.99 8.06
C LEU A 294 -12.05 -14.90 7.31
N MET A 295 -11.55 -15.95 7.95
CA MET A 295 -10.64 -16.89 7.30
C MET A 295 -11.30 -17.63 6.11
N ALA A 296 -12.58 -17.93 6.19
CA ALA A 296 -13.35 -18.46 5.07
C ALA A 296 -13.49 -17.43 3.95
N TRP A 297 -13.88 -16.20 4.28
CA TRP A 297 -14.00 -15.09 3.32
C TRP A 297 -12.69 -14.87 2.56
N VAL A 298 -11.57 -14.78 3.26
CA VAL A 298 -10.23 -14.58 2.67
C VAL A 298 -9.86 -15.69 1.70
N ARG A 299 -10.11 -16.94 2.04
CA ARG A 299 -9.80 -18.09 1.14
C ARG A 299 -10.66 -18.12 -0.12
N HIS A 300 -11.89 -17.62 -0.06
CA HIS A 300 -12.78 -17.52 -1.23
C HIS A 300 -12.49 -16.28 -2.08
N HIS A 301 -11.94 -15.22 -1.50
CA HIS A 301 -11.62 -13.96 -2.18
C HIS A 301 -10.15 -13.95 -2.61
N THR A 302 -9.84 -14.68 -3.70
CA THR A 302 -8.48 -15.06 -4.12
C THR A 302 -7.49 -13.92 -4.35
N ARG A 303 -7.96 -12.68 -4.50
CA ARG A 303 -7.12 -11.47 -4.56
C ARG A 303 -6.74 -10.93 -3.17
N CYS A 304 -7.41 -11.39 -2.08
CA CYS A 304 -6.99 -11.09 -0.71
C CYS A 304 -5.73 -11.89 -0.39
N LYS A 305 -4.61 -11.20 -0.24
CA LYS A 305 -3.28 -11.80 -0.19
C LYS A 305 -2.44 -11.36 1.00
N ILE A 306 -2.93 -10.40 1.76
CA ILE A 306 -2.30 -9.88 2.99
C ILE A 306 -3.36 -9.81 4.08
N LEU A 307 -2.97 -10.33 5.26
CA LEU A 307 -3.74 -10.25 6.51
C LEU A 307 -2.78 -9.89 7.63
N VAL A 308 -2.97 -8.78 8.33
CA VAL A 308 -2.18 -8.41 9.49
C VAL A 308 -3.09 -8.27 10.71
N TYR A 309 -2.87 -9.10 11.72
CA TYR A 309 -3.60 -9.01 12.98
C TYR A 309 -3.11 -7.82 13.78
N TYR A 310 -4.01 -6.95 14.18
CA TYR A 310 -3.70 -5.78 15.01
C TYR A 310 -3.76 -6.14 16.49
N GLN A 311 -2.66 -5.99 17.22
CA GLN A 311 -2.56 -6.31 18.64
C GLN A 311 -2.63 -5.09 19.57
N ASP A 312 -2.45 -3.86 18.97
CA ASP A 312 -2.29 -2.62 19.74
C ASP A 312 -1.07 -2.67 20.70
N PHE A 313 -0.92 -1.65 21.52
CA PHE A 313 0.23 -1.51 22.42
C PHE A 313 -0.14 -1.96 23.85
N GLY A 314 0.76 -2.75 24.46
CA GLY A 314 0.62 -3.19 25.84
C GLY A 314 -0.21 -4.46 26.06
N SER A 315 0.08 -5.14 27.16
CA SER A 315 -0.52 -6.44 27.49
C SER A 315 -2.01 -6.39 27.87
N THR A 316 -2.52 -5.20 28.20
CA THR A 316 -3.92 -4.99 28.60
C THR A 316 -4.81 -4.53 27.45
N SER A 317 -4.26 -4.41 26.25
CA SER A 317 -5.03 -3.99 25.07
C SER A 317 -6.21 -4.91 24.80
N SER A 318 -7.36 -4.31 24.46
CA SER A 318 -8.56 -5.02 24.04
C SER A 318 -8.43 -5.72 22.68
N TYR A 319 -7.30 -5.53 21.96
CA TYR A 319 -7.01 -6.19 20.68
C TYR A 319 -6.04 -7.35 20.83
N ARG A 320 -5.44 -7.55 22.01
CA ARG A 320 -4.45 -8.63 22.20
C ARG A 320 -5.12 -10.00 22.08
N LEU A 321 -4.71 -10.75 21.04
CA LEU A 321 -5.35 -12.03 20.70
C LEU A 321 -5.28 -13.06 21.84
N GLN A 322 -4.20 -13.04 22.63
CA GLN A 322 -4.01 -13.94 23.77
C GLN A 322 -5.09 -13.76 24.86
N ASN A 323 -5.78 -12.61 24.87
CA ASN A 323 -6.94 -12.38 25.77
C ASN A 323 -8.22 -13.07 25.29
N TYR A 324 -8.21 -13.69 24.09
CA TYR A 324 -9.36 -14.29 23.42
C TYR A 324 -9.07 -15.76 23.06
N PRO A 325 -9.11 -16.70 24.02
CA PRO A 325 -8.64 -18.07 23.82
C PRO A 325 -9.38 -18.85 22.71
N ALA A 326 -10.68 -18.65 22.55
CA ALA A 326 -11.43 -19.32 21.50
C ALA A 326 -11.09 -18.77 20.11
N SER A 327 -10.89 -17.45 19.98
CA SER A 327 -10.45 -16.79 18.76
C SER A 327 -9.01 -17.18 18.41
N LEU A 328 -8.12 -17.24 19.42
CA LEU A 328 -6.74 -17.70 19.25
C LEU A 328 -6.69 -19.13 18.70
N ALA A 329 -7.43 -20.05 19.32
CA ALA A 329 -7.50 -21.45 18.87
C ALA A 329 -8.02 -21.58 17.42
N GLU A 330 -9.07 -20.81 17.09
CA GLU A 330 -9.64 -20.81 15.72
C GLU A 330 -8.66 -20.25 14.70
N LEU A 331 -7.96 -19.14 15.02
CA LEU A 331 -6.95 -18.56 14.16
C LEU A 331 -5.77 -19.51 13.97
N SER A 332 -5.23 -20.07 15.06
CA SER A 332 -4.15 -21.06 15.00
C SER A 332 -4.51 -22.19 14.04
N ARG A 333 -5.68 -22.80 14.20
CA ARG A 333 -6.17 -23.85 13.30
C ARG A 333 -6.24 -23.38 11.84
N ALA A 334 -6.71 -22.16 11.58
CA ALA A 334 -6.93 -21.66 10.23
C ALA A 334 -5.62 -21.36 9.49
N ILE A 335 -4.62 -20.75 10.17
CA ILE A 335 -3.36 -20.32 9.52
C ILE A 335 -2.37 -21.47 9.31
N HIS A 336 -2.60 -22.66 9.89
CA HIS A 336 -1.81 -23.84 9.56
C HIS A 336 -2.14 -24.42 8.17
N HIS A 337 -3.18 -23.89 7.52
CA HIS A 337 -3.45 -24.28 6.12
C HIS A 337 -2.27 -23.86 5.21
N PRO A 338 -1.84 -24.71 4.24
CA PRO A 338 -0.65 -24.47 3.40
C PRO A 338 -0.64 -23.17 2.58
N VAL A 339 -1.77 -22.50 2.44
CA VAL A 339 -1.83 -21.20 1.76
C VAL A 339 -1.14 -20.08 2.56
N PHE A 340 -0.93 -20.27 3.87
CA PHE A 340 -0.26 -19.30 4.74
C PHE A 340 1.20 -19.72 4.99
N PRO A 341 2.18 -19.22 4.21
CA PRO A 341 3.58 -19.49 4.46
C PRO A 341 4.06 -18.74 5.71
N SER A 342 5.03 -19.33 6.42
CA SER A 342 5.66 -18.70 7.60
C SER A 342 6.58 -17.54 7.24
N TYR A 343 7.07 -17.47 6.00
CA TYR A 343 8.00 -16.43 5.56
C TYR A 343 7.59 -15.85 4.21
N ALA A 344 7.80 -14.54 4.05
CA ALA A 344 7.68 -13.88 2.76
C ALA A 344 9.04 -13.96 2.04
N PRO A 345 9.15 -14.56 0.85
CA PRO A 345 10.42 -14.68 0.15
C PRO A 345 10.93 -13.28 -0.27
N ASN A 346 12.23 -13.05 -0.13
CA ASN A 346 12.86 -11.87 -0.66
C ASN A 346 12.80 -11.91 -2.21
N PRO A 347 12.41 -10.82 -2.88
CA PRO A 347 12.52 -10.73 -4.32
C PRO A 347 14.00 -10.80 -4.74
N PRO A 348 14.30 -11.19 -5.99
CA PRO A 348 15.65 -11.09 -6.52
C PRO A 348 16.20 -9.66 -6.31
N LYS A 349 17.50 -9.54 -6.02
CA LYS A 349 18.15 -8.23 -5.90
C LYS A 349 17.86 -7.41 -7.16
N ALA A 350 17.43 -6.15 -6.98
CA ALA A 350 17.33 -5.23 -8.10
C ALA A 350 18.74 -5.06 -8.75
N PRO A 351 18.84 -4.96 -10.08
CA PRO A 351 20.12 -4.68 -10.70
C PRO A 351 20.68 -3.36 -10.14
N PRO A 352 22.01 -3.26 -9.95
CA PRO A 352 22.62 -2.02 -9.49
C PRO A 352 22.22 -0.86 -10.43
N PRO A 353 22.08 0.36 -9.90
CA PRO A 353 21.81 1.51 -10.75
C PRO A 353 22.93 1.61 -11.79
N PRO A 354 22.63 2.05 -13.03
CA PRO A 354 23.67 2.27 -14.02
C PRO A 354 24.73 3.19 -13.40
N GLN A 355 25.96 2.70 -13.33
CA GLN A 355 27.08 3.49 -12.84
C GLN A 355 27.14 4.74 -13.72
N GLY A 356 26.97 5.91 -13.11
CA GLY A 356 27.14 7.17 -13.80
C GLY A 356 28.56 7.17 -14.37
N GLY A 357 28.67 7.19 -15.70
CA GLY A 357 29.95 7.29 -16.35
C GLY A 357 30.63 8.54 -15.79
N VAL A 358 31.80 8.36 -15.21
CA VAL A 358 32.75 9.45 -14.95
C VAL A 358 33.00 10.09 -16.31
N ALA A 359 32.62 11.35 -16.46
CA ALA A 359 33.01 12.11 -17.64
C ALA A 359 34.55 12.10 -17.70
N PRO A 360 35.18 11.79 -18.83
CA PRO A 360 36.61 11.92 -18.96
C PRO A 360 36.97 13.40 -18.71
N GLU A 361 37.81 13.66 -17.70
CA GLU A 361 38.48 14.92 -17.54
C GLU A 361 39.33 15.13 -18.80
N GLY A 362 38.97 16.14 -19.59
CA GLY A 362 39.74 16.68 -20.70
C GLY A 362 40.28 18.06 -20.35
#